data_32e024a3e16ed9bedcb1c7ce7912a8e2
#
_entry.id   32e024a3e16ed9bedcb1c7ce7912a8e2
#
_cell.length_a   1.000
_cell.length_b   1.000
_cell.length_c   1.000
_cell.angle_alpha   90.00
_cell.angle_beta   90.00
_cell.angle_gamma   90.00
#
_symmetry.space_group_name_H-M   'P 1'
#
loop_
_entity.id
_entity.type
_entity.pdbx_description
1 polymer ?
#
loop_
_entity_poly.entity_id
_entity_poly.type
_entity_poly.pdbx_seq_one_letter_code
_entity_poly.pdbx_strand_id
1 'polypeptide(L)'
;MFKVFDLQNRNFKKKTISVFNGRNCEFISDHPILKTLSLDLLYSFENIKLSKPMTFYVGAHREFSGYWAKKNIRVAIQTEQFCDATGQNLWWSDNAELIQNIKNAIKNCDVFWDLSNHNMPFYRANNLDVMIKKKGIFGPYVFHKNQKEMKALIREHIIFCGTLNDRRKELIKNFIGPKVKIAQRVYGKKLNRMIDQSAGVLNLHFADGVYTELPRVLSAYNRRRVLVSEMLASPFISSQHYINANSYEPQNAKEIFANFSTLVSDKYSFEILLKEISS
;
A
#
# COMPACT_ATOMS: atom_id res chain seq x y z
N MET A 1 0.63 23.38 6.02
CA MET A 1 0.41 22.71 7.34
C MET A 1 -0.88 21.91 7.22
N PHE A 2 -0.79 20.57 7.21
CA PHE A 2 -1.96 19.70 7.09
C PHE A 2 -2.67 19.60 8.43
N LYS A 3 -3.96 19.96 8.47
CA LYS A 3 -4.77 19.73 9.67
C LYS A 3 -5.25 18.28 9.67
N VAL A 4 -4.78 17.50 10.63
CA VAL A 4 -5.28 16.16 10.92
C VAL A 4 -6.46 16.31 11.87
N PHE A 5 -7.66 15.94 11.43
CA PHE A 5 -8.84 15.91 12.29
C PHE A 5 -9.14 14.45 12.64
N ASP A 6 -9.02 14.10 13.91
CA ASP A 6 -9.59 12.85 14.44
C ASP A 6 -11.05 13.11 14.76
N LEU A 7 -11.96 12.68 13.88
CA LEU A 7 -13.39 12.70 14.15
C LEU A 7 -13.75 11.46 14.97
N GLN A 8 -13.88 11.63 16.27
CA GLN A 8 -14.55 10.64 17.11
C GLN A 8 -16.06 10.76 16.87
N ASN A 9 -16.61 9.93 16.01
CA ASN A 9 -18.05 9.90 15.81
C ASN A 9 -18.68 8.95 16.83
N ARG A 10 -19.44 9.48 17.79
CA ARG A 10 -20.02 8.77 18.95
C ARG A 10 -21.02 7.65 18.57
N ASN A 11 -21.48 7.60 17.31
CA ASN A 11 -22.53 6.70 16.86
C ASN A 11 -22.05 5.49 16.04
N PHE A 12 -20.77 5.37 15.73
CA PHE A 12 -20.22 4.21 15.01
C PHE A 12 -19.46 3.31 15.97
N LYS A 13 -19.88 2.05 16.06
CA LYS A 13 -19.26 0.97 16.86
C LYS A 13 -17.73 1.09 16.89
N LYS A 14 -17.16 1.75 17.92
CA LYS A 14 -15.73 1.80 18.30
C LYS A 14 -14.67 1.90 17.18
N LYS A 15 -15.01 2.30 15.95
CA LYS A 15 -14.03 2.47 14.86
C LYS A 15 -13.58 3.93 14.83
N THR A 16 -12.28 4.15 14.98
CA THR A 16 -11.67 5.47 14.79
C THR A 16 -11.45 5.68 13.30
N ILE A 17 -12.19 6.59 12.68
CA ILE A 17 -11.98 7.00 11.29
C ILE A 17 -11.07 8.22 11.30
N SER A 18 -10.02 8.15 10.50
CA SER A 18 -9.10 9.27 10.33
C SER A 18 -9.38 9.95 9.01
N VAL A 19 -9.60 11.25 9.07
CA VAL A 19 -9.79 12.10 7.91
C VAL A 19 -8.58 13.01 7.76
N PHE A 20 -7.97 12.98 6.59
CA PHE A 20 -6.84 13.85 6.25
C PHE A 20 -7.26 14.77 5.12
N ASN A 21 -7.22 16.07 5.34
CA ASN A 21 -7.58 17.06 4.34
C ASN A 21 -6.31 17.59 3.67
N GLY A 22 -6.18 17.30 2.37
CA GLY A 22 -5.21 17.95 1.49
C GLY A 22 -5.88 19.02 0.63
N ARG A 23 -5.17 19.61 -0.32
CA ARG A 23 -5.74 20.55 -1.30
C ARG A 23 -6.72 19.82 -2.21
N ASN A 24 -8.02 20.01 -1.97
CA ASN A 24 -9.13 19.36 -2.69
C ASN A 24 -9.14 17.82 -2.59
N CYS A 25 -8.51 17.23 -1.59
CA CYS A 25 -8.61 15.80 -1.33
C CYS A 25 -8.79 15.48 0.15
N GLU A 26 -9.52 14.42 0.40
CA GLU A 26 -9.81 13.89 1.72
C GLU A 26 -9.49 12.39 1.71
N PHE A 27 -8.79 11.89 2.74
CA PHE A 27 -8.53 10.47 2.92
C PHE A 27 -9.24 9.97 4.17
N ILE A 28 -10.02 8.91 4.03
CA ILE A 28 -10.78 8.28 5.10
C ILE A 28 -10.24 6.87 5.29
N SER A 29 -9.86 6.52 6.52
CA SER A 29 -9.42 5.18 6.90
C SER A 29 -9.78 4.87 8.35
N ASP A 30 -10.06 3.60 8.66
CA ASP A 30 -10.51 3.14 9.97
C ASP A 30 -9.46 2.31 10.74
N HIS A 31 -8.29 2.07 10.16
CA HIS A 31 -7.28 1.19 10.73
C HIS A 31 -5.89 1.85 10.77
N PRO A 32 -5.06 1.64 11.81
CA PRO A 32 -3.75 2.28 11.94
C PRO A 32 -2.79 2.08 10.75
N ILE A 33 -2.80 0.89 10.13
CA ILE A 33 -2.00 0.61 8.93
C ILE A 33 -2.52 1.43 7.74
N LEU A 34 -3.83 1.45 7.54
CA LEU A 34 -4.48 2.21 6.47
C LEU A 34 -4.34 3.72 6.69
N LYS A 35 -4.32 4.17 7.94
CA LYS A 35 -3.97 5.55 8.30
C LYS A 35 -2.55 5.91 7.87
N THR A 36 -1.59 5.02 8.09
CA THR A 36 -0.22 5.23 7.63
C THR A 36 -0.15 5.30 6.11
N LEU A 37 -0.81 4.38 5.40
CA LEU A 37 -0.93 4.42 3.95
C LEU A 37 -1.59 5.72 3.46
N SER A 38 -2.65 6.17 4.12
CA SER A 38 -3.31 7.46 3.79
C SER A 38 -2.36 8.65 3.91
N LEU A 39 -1.50 8.67 4.93
CA LEU A 39 -0.47 9.70 5.09
C LEU A 39 0.60 9.63 4.00
N ASP A 40 1.01 8.42 3.63
CA ASP A 40 1.98 8.23 2.55
C ASP A 40 1.39 8.64 1.19
N LEU A 41 0.11 8.35 0.94
CA LEU A 41 -0.61 8.82 -0.23
C LEU A 41 -0.74 10.35 -0.22
N LEU A 42 -1.10 10.94 0.90
CA LEU A 42 -1.21 12.40 1.04
C LEU A 42 0.12 13.09 0.74
N TYR A 43 1.25 12.50 1.15
CA TYR A 43 2.58 12.97 0.80
C TYR A 43 2.80 12.94 -0.72
N SER A 44 2.34 11.91 -1.41
CA SER A 44 2.40 11.81 -2.87
C SER A 44 1.58 12.89 -3.59
N PHE A 45 0.59 13.47 -2.90
CA PHE A 45 -0.25 14.57 -3.39
C PHE A 45 0.31 15.98 -3.18
N GLU A 46 1.39 16.15 -2.45
CA GLU A 46 1.78 17.46 -1.89
C GLU A 46 1.92 18.57 -2.94
N ASN A 47 2.24 18.22 -4.18
CA ASN A 47 2.45 19.16 -5.29
C ASN A 47 1.42 19.04 -6.41
N ILE A 48 0.35 18.27 -6.23
CA ILE A 48 -0.64 18.02 -7.27
C ILE A 48 -1.87 18.91 -7.07
N LYS A 49 -2.26 19.63 -8.13
CA LYS A 49 -3.52 20.39 -8.16
C LYS A 49 -4.61 19.51 -8.75
N LEU A 50 -5.63 19.23 -7.94
CA LEU A 50 -6.84 18.55 -8.42
C LEU A 50 -7.80 19.57 -9.02
N SER A 51 -8.37 19.25 -10.18
CA SER A 51 -9.41 20.07 -10.83
C SER A 51 -10.76 19.95 -10.12
N LYS A 52 -11.03 18.80 -9.50
CA LYS A 52 -12.24 18.52 -8.75
C LYS A 52 -11.91 17.95 -7.36
N PRO A 53 -12.72 18.23 -6.33
CA PRO A 53 -12.54 17.61 -5.02
C PRO A 53 -12.69 16.09 -5.09
N MET A 54 -11.83 15.35 -4.39
CA MET A 54 -11.83 13.89 -4.30
C MET A 54 -11.86 13.42 -2.86
N THR A 55 -12.58 12.34 -2.60
CA THR A 55 -12.56 11.62 -1.31
C THR A 55 -12.08 10.19 -1.56
N PHE A 56 -11.00 9.82 -0.91
CA PHE A 56 -10.38 8.51 -0.99
C PHE A 56 -10.73 7.68 0.25
N TYR A 57 -11.41 6.55 0.03
CA TYR A 57 -11.77 5.57 1.06
C TYR A 57 -10.72 4.46 1.03
N VAL A 58 -9.79 4.49 1.98
CA VAL A 58 -8.61 3.62 2.01
C VAL A 58 -8.93 2.31 2.72
N GLY A 59 -8.92 1.20 1.98
CA GLY A 59 -9.32 -0.11 2.43
C GLY A 59 -10.77 -0.42 2.08
N ALA A 60 -11.10 -0.61 0.79
CA ALA A 60 -12.45 -0.89 0.32
C ALA A 60 -13.13 -2.13 0.95
N HIS A 61 -12.32 -3.06 1.51
CA HIS A 61 -12.77 -4.20 2.28
C HIS A 61 -13.31 -3.84 3.68
N ARG A 62 -13.22 -2.55 4.08
CA ARG A 62 -13.71 -2.04 5.36
C ARG A 62 -15.10 -1.41 5.20
N GLU A 63 -15.82 -1.29 6.31
CA GLU A 63 -17.13 -0.65 6.31
C GLU A 63 -17.01 0.88 6.33
N PHE A 64 -17.56 1.54 5.32
CA PHE A 64 -17.63 3.01 5.19
C PHE A 64 -19.07 3.54 5.17
N SER A 65 -20.04 2.77 5.63
CA SER A 65 -21.45 3.20 5.65
C SER A 65 -21.61 4.54 6.37
N GLY A 66 -22.25 5.50 5.71
CA GLY A 66 -22.48 6.85 6.22
C GLY A 66 -21.38 7.89 5.92
N TYR A 67 -20.27 7.49 5.30
CA TYR A 67 -19.16 8.41 4.98
C TYR A 67 -19.07 8.84 3.51
N TRP A 68 -19.90 8.28 2.63
CA TRP A 68 -19.86 8.57 1.20
C TRP A 68 -20.34 10.01 0.91
N ALA A 69 -19.40 10.96 0.77
CA ALA A 69 -19.70 12.35 0.44
C ALA A 69 -20.29 12.45 -0.98
N LYS A 70 -21.42 13.16 -1.13
CA LYS A 70 -22.13 13.25 -2.42
C LYS A 70 -21.50 14.23 -3.42
N LYS A 71 -20.67 15.18 -2.95
CA LYS A 71 -20.16 16.29 -3.79
C LYS A 71 -18.79 16.03 -4.42
N ASN A 72 -17.98 15.14 -3.85
CA ASN A 72 -16.64 14.85 -4.32
C ASN A 72 -16.63 13.62 -5.24
N ILE A 73 -15.63 13.51 -6.09
CA ILE A 73 -15.34 12.23 -6.75
C ILE A 73 -14.93 11.23 -5.65
N ARG A 74 -15.65 10.12 -5.56
CA ARG A 74 -15.46 9.09 -4.54
C ARG A 74 -14.59 7.98 -5.09
N VAL A 75 -13.40 7.83 -4.53
CA VAL A 75 -12.44 6.80 -4.92
C VAL A 75 -12.34 5.76 -3.80
N ALA A 76 -12.77 4.54 -4.04
CA ALA A 76 -12.57 3.43 -3.12
C ALA A 76 -11.25 2.73 -3.43
N ILE A 77 -10.33 2.66 -2.46
CA ILE A 77 -9.03 2.03 -2.63
C ILE A 77 -9.05 0.63 -2.01
N GLN A 78 -8.91 -0.40 -2.83
CA GLN A 78 -8.69 -1.77 -2.36
C GLN A 78 -7.20 -1.98 -2.10
N THR A 79 -6.87 -2.29 -0.85
CA THR A 79 -5.47 -2.35 -0.38
C THR A 79 -4.96 -3.77 -0.17
N GLU A 80 -5.88 -4.74 -0.07
CA GLU A 80 -5.53 -6.14 0.18
C GLU A 80 -5.45 -6.92 -1.13
N GLN A 81 -4.47 -7.80 -1.22
CA GLN A 81 -4.37 -8.75 -2.32
C GLN A 81 -5.06 -10.05 -1.92
N PHE A 82 -6.04 -10.48 -2.70
CA PHE A 82 -6.88 -11.66 -2.44
C PHE A 82 -6.39 -12.90 -3.19
N CYS A 83 -5.71 -12.70 -4.29
CA CYS A 83 -5.09 -13.77 -5.07
C CYS A 83 -3.60 -13.49 -5.20
N ASP A 84 -2.80 -14.54 -5.23
CA ASP A 84 -1.40 -14.43 -5.59
C ASP A 84 -1.19 -14.26 -7.12
N ALA A 85 0.05 -14.19 -7.56
CA ALA A 85 0.39 -14.03 -8.98
C ALA A 85 -0.02 -15.23 -9.86
N THR A 86 -0.33 -16.39 -9.27
CA THR A 86 -0.81 -17.59 -9.97
C THR A 86 -2.33 -17.64 -10.04
N GLY A 87 -3.03 -16.76 -9.35
CA GLY A 87 -4.48 -16.70 -9.23
C GLY A 87 -5.04 -17.56 -8.08
N GLN A 88 -4.18 -18.13 -7.24
CA GLN A 88 -4.63 -18.83 -6.04
C GLN A 88 -5.16 -17.85 -5.00
N ASN A 89 -6.26 -18.23 -4.33
CA ASN A 89 -6.81 -17.45 -3.24
C ASN A 89 -5.86 -17.39 -2.05
N LEU A 90 -5.66 -16.19 -1.53
CA LEU A 90 -4.99 -15.97 -0.25
C LEU A 90 -5.98 -16.16 0.91
N TRP A 91 -5.49 -16.31 2.10
CA TRP A 91 -6.14 -16.80 3.34
C TRP A 91 -7.43 -16.08 3.80
N TRP A 92 -7.80 -14.92 3.23
CA TRP A 92 -9.02 -14.16 3.62
C TRP A 92 -10.05 -14.02 2.50
N SER A 93 -9.81 -14.62 1.36
CA SER A 93 -10.70 -14.49 0.20
C SER A 93 -12.15 -15.00 0.42
N ASP A 94 -12.38 -15.84 1.44
CA ASP A 94 -13.68 -16.45 1.71
C ASP A 94 -14.50 -15.71 2.80
N ASN A 95 -14.02 -14.55 3.26
CA ASN A 95 -14.70 -13.78 4.30
C ASN A 95 -15.92 -13.03 3.73
N ALA A 96 -17.13 -13.48 4.09
CA ALA A 96 -18.38 -12.92 3.60
C ALA A 96 -18.58 -11.43 3.97
N GLU A 97 -18.15 -10.99 5.16
CA GLU A 97 -18.23 -9.58 5.57
C GLU A 97 -17.33 -8.72 4.67
N LEU A 98 -16.12 -9.17 4.40
CA LEU A 98 -15.17 -8.50 3.52
C LEU A 98 -15.72 -8.36 2.09
N ILE A 99 -16.28 -9.44 1.53
CA ILE A 99 -16.90 -9.45 0.20
C ILE A 99 -18.06 -8.44 0.16
N GLN A 100 -18.91 -8.43 1.19
CA GLN A 100 -20.04 -7.49 1.27
C GLN A 100 -19.58 -6.04 1.37
N ASN A 101 -18.50 -5.76 2.13
CA ASN A 101 -17.92 -4.42 2.23
C ASN A 101 -17.38 -3.93 0.89
N ILE A 102 -16.66 -4.79 0.15
CA ILE A 102 -16.17 -4.49 -1.20
C ILE A 102 -17.34 -4.20 -2.15
N LYS A 103 -18.38 -5.05 -2.14
CA LYS A 103 -19.59 -4.83 -2.94
C LYS A 103 -20.25 -3.49 -2.65
N ASN A 104 -20.32 -3.10 -1.37
CA ASN A 104 -20.85 -1.80 -0.97
C ASN A 104 -19.94 -0.65 -1.42
N ALA A 105 -18.62 -0.80 -1.31
CA ALA A 105 -17.67 0.18 -1.79
C ALA A 105 -17.81 0.40 -3.31
N ILE A 106 -17.83 -0.67 -4.10
CA ILE A 106 -18.04 -0.60 -5.56
C ILE A 106 -19.35 0.09 -5.92
N LYS A 107 -20.45 -0.17 -5.20
CA LYS A 107 -21.75 0.47 -5.45
C LYS A 107 -21.70 1.98 -5.22
N ASN A 108 -20.99 2.43 -4.19
CA ASN A 108 -21.02 3.81 -3.72
C ASN A 108 -19.89 4.70 -4.27
N CYS A 109 -18.81 4.13 -4.82
CA CYS A 109 -17.72 4.91 -5.41
C CYS A 109 -17.99 5.28 -6.86
N ASP A 110 -17.32 6.32 -7.33
CA ASP A 110 -17.25 6.70 -8.74
C ASP A 110 -16.08 5.99 -9.43
N VAL A 111 -14.98 5.77 -8.68
CA VAL A 111 -13.81 5.02 -9.12
C VAL A 111 -13.47 3.96 -8.07
N PHE A 112 -13.23 2.73 -8.52
CA PHE A 112 -12.73 1.64 -7.70
C PHE A 112 -11.26 1.37 -8.07
N TRP A 113 -10.35 1.75 -7.19
CA TRP A 113 -8.92 1.56 -7.43
C TRP A 113 -8.39 0.40 -6.61
N ASP A 114 -7.98 -0.67 -7.30
CA ASP A 114 -7.31 -1.81 -6.69
C ASP A 114 -5.79 -1.67 -6.85
N LEU A 115 -5.08 -1.73 -5.73
CA LEU A 115 -3.61 -1.67 -5.73
C LEU A 115 -2.94 -2.90 -6.35
N SER A 116 -3.70 -3.99 -6.59
CA SER A 116 -3.22 -5.23 -7.16
C SER A 116 -3.87 -5.54 -8.51
N ASN A 117 -3.07 -5.91 -9.50
CA ASN A 117 -3.55 -6.43 -10.79
C ASN A 117 -4.02 -7.89 -10.68
N HIS A 118 -3.80 -8.56 -9.55
CA HIS A 118 -4.01 -10.01 -9.40
C HIS A 118 -5.35 -10.38 -8.77
N ASN A 119 -6.17 -9.41 -8.34
CA ASN A 119 -7.44 -9.67 -7.66
C ASN A 119 -8.62 -10.02 -8.59
N MET A 120 -8.45 -9.97 -9.90
CA MET A 120 -9.55 -10.26 -10.85
C MET A 120 -10.18 -11.66 -10.68
N PRO A 121 -9.44 -12.75 -10.42
CA PRO A 121 -10.05 -14.06 -10.13
C PRO A 121 -11.01 -14.01 -8.95
N PHE A 122 -10.63 -13.34 -7.86
CA PHE A 122 -11.50 -13.14 -6.68
C PHE A 122 -12.79 -12.39 -7.06
N TYR A 123 -12.70 -11.31 -7.85
CA TYR A 123 -13.88 -10.54 -8.25
C TYR A 123 -14.83 -11.35 -9.14
N ARG A 124 -14.29 -12.17 -10.05
CA ARG A 124 -15.11 -13.09 -10.89
C ARG A 124 -15.82 -14.14 -10.04
N ALA A 125 -15.10 -14.78 -9.11
CA ALA A 125 -15.66 -15.79 -8.21
C ALA A 125 -16.81 -15.24 -7.34
N ASN A 126 -16.81 -13.93 -7.07
CA ASN A 126 -17.83 -13.26 -6.26
C ASN A 126 -18.85 -12.44 -7.09
N ASN A 127 -18.87 -12.58 -8.41
CA ASN A 127 -19.78 -11.85 -9.33
C ASN A 127 -19.67 -10.32 -9.23
N LEU A 128 -18.47 -9.80 -8.98
CA LEU A 128 -18.18 -8.37 -8.85
C LEU A 128 -17.51 -7.77 -10.10
N ASP A 129 -16.99 -8.60 -10.99
CA ASP A 129 -16.20 -8.20 -12.15
C ASP A 129 -16.96 -7.29 -13.12
N VAL A 130 -18.25 -7.53 -13.34
CA VAL A 130 -19.10 -6.70 -14.23
C VAL A 130 -19.23 -5.28 -13.68
N MET A 131 -19.37 -5.13 -12.36
CA MET A 131 -19.48 -3.82 -11.71
C MET A 131 -18.13 -3.07 -11.75
N ILE A 132 -17.04 -3.80 -11.58
CA ILE A 132 -15.68 -3.23 -11.57
C ILE A 132 -15.24 -2.80 -12.96
N LYS A 133 -15.56 -3.55 -14.02
CA LYS A 133 -15.19 -3.21 -15.42
C LYS A 133 -15.56 -1.78 -15.84
N LYS A 134 -16.58 -1.19 -15.22
CA LYS A 134 -17.08 0.15 -15.58
C LYS A 134 -16.31 1.29 -14.90
N LYS A 135 -15.60 1.03 -13.80
CA LYS A 135 -14.99 2.06 -12.96
C LYS A 135 -13.70 1.62 -12.26
N GLY A 136 -13.20 0.42 -12.60
CA GLY A 136 -12.02 -0.16 -11.96
C GLY A 136 -10.73 0.33 -12.59
N ILE A 137 -9.79 0.76 -11.74
CA ILE A 137 -8.40 1.03 -12.08
C ILE A 137 -7.55 0.04 -11.29
N PHE A 138 -6.58 -0.58 -11.94
CA PHE A 138 -5.76 -1.64 -11.35
C PHE A 138 -4.29 -1.29 -11.41
N GLY A 139 -3.61 -1.37 -10.29
CA GLY A 139 -2.17 -1.17 -10.21
C GLY A 139 -1.73 -0.32 -9.03
N PRO A 140 -0.44 -0.41 -8.68
CA PRO A 140 0.14 0.20 -7.50
C PRO A 140 0.47 1.70 -7.70
N TYR A 141 -0.45 2.52 -8.17
CA TYR A 141 -0.27 3.95 -8.47
C TYR A 141 -0.13 4.84 -7.22
N VAL A 142 0.63 4.39 -6.24
CA VAL A 142 0.78 5.05 -4.93
C VAL A 142 2.06 5.87 -4.80
N PHE A 143 2.93 5.82 -5.78
CA PHE A 143 4.28 6.36 -5.68
C PHE A 143 4.34 7.85 -6.04
N HIS A 144 5.18 8.58 -5.33
CA HIS A 144 5.50 9.96 -5.68
C HIS A 144 6.43 10.00 -6.90
N LYS A 145 6.12 10.83 -7.88
CA LYS A 145 7.02 11.10 -9.00
C LYS A 145 8.25 11.88 -8.51
N ASN A 146 9.39 11.64 -9.11
CA ASN A 146 10.65 12.35 -8.81
C ASN A 146 11.22 12.08 -7.40
N GLN A 147 11.21 10.82 -6.96
CA GLN A 147 11.93 10.45 -5.74
C GLN A 147 13.43 10.70 -5.92
N LYS A 148 14.02 11.27 -4.88
CA LYS A 148 15.47 11.52 -4.84
C LYS A 148 16.23 10.20 -4.71
N GLU A 149 17.53 10.22 -4.95
CA GLU A 149 18.42 9.09 -4.79
C GLU A 149 18.30 8.39 -3.43
N MET A 150 18.72 7.13 -3.38
CA MET A 150 18.78 6.38 -2.14
C MET A 150 19.62 7.12 -1.10
N LYS A 151 19.15 7.19 0.14
CA LYS A 151 19.94 7.76 1.23
C LYS A 151 21.11 6.84 1.58
N ALA A 152 22.23 7.44 1.93
CA ALA A 152 23.39 6.71 2.46
C ALA A 152 22.97 5.78 3.63
N LEU A 153 23.60 4.63 3.70
CA LEU A 153 23.39 3.67 4.77
C LEU A 153 23.94 4.25 6.08
N ILE A 154 23.07 4.39 7.08
CA ILE A 154 23.47 4.95 8.39
C ILE A 154 23.80 3.83 9.38
N ARG A 155 23.23 2.64 9.22
CA ARG A 155 23.40 1.50 10.13
C ARG A 155 23.32 0.17 9.39
N GLU A 156 23.96 -0.84 9.95
CA GLU A 156 24.03 -2.21 9.44
C GLU A 156 22.84 -3.09 9.87
N HIS A 157 21.62 -2.55 9.90
CA HIS A 157 20.44 -3.36 10.19
C HIS A 157 19.31 -3.02 9.25
N ILE A 158 18.44 -3.97 9.02
CA ILE A 158 17.20 -3.79 8.26
C ILE A 158 15.99 -3.85 9.19
N ILE A 159 14.88 -3.23 8.78
CA ILE A 159 13.65 -3.18 9.56
C ILE A 159 12.61 -4.12 8.95
N PHE A 160 12.09 -5.03 9.76
CA PHE A 160 10.83 -5.71 9.47
C PHE A 160 9.69 -5.02 10.21
N CYS A 161 8.64 -4.61 9.48
CA CYS A 161 7.42 -4.05 10.07
C CYS A 161 6.20 -4.89 9.67
N GLY A 162 5.45 -5.36 10.66
CA GLY A 162 4.26 -6.18 10.45
C GLY A 162 4.00 -7.16 11.57
N THR A 163 2.92 -7.92 11.43
CA THR A 163 2.56 -8.99 12.37
C THR A 163 3.53 -10.17 12.19
N LEU A 164 4.05 -10.68 13.30
CA LEU A 164 4.86 -11.89 13.31
C LEU A 164 3.96 -13.11 13.46
N ASN A 165 4.01 -14.01 12.50
CA ASN A 165 3.56 -15.39 12.61
C ASN A 165 4.76 -16.34 12.64
N ASP A 166 4.54 -17.64 12.78
CA ASP A 166 5.64 -18.61 12.92
C ASP A 166 6.49 -18.69 11.65
N ARG A 167 5.86 -18.64 10.46
CA ARG A 167 6.55 -18.55 9.18
C ARG A 167 7.54 -17.37 9.13
N ARG A 168 7.08 -16.16 9.47
CA ARG A 168 7.93 -14.96 9.46
C ARG A 168 9.04 -15.01 10.50
N LYS A 169 8.78 -15.59 11.67
CA LYS A 169 9.81 -15.79 12.69
C LYS A 169 10.91 -16.71 12.19
N GLU A 170 10.53 -17.80 11.52
CA GLU A 170 11.48 -18.74 10.93
C GLU A 170 12.30 -18.10 9.82
N LEU A 171 11.67 -17.40 8.89
CA LEU A 171 12.35 -16.67 7.83
C LEU A 171 13.33 -15.61 8.37
N ILE A 172 12.96 -14.87 9.42
CA ILE A 172 13.86 -13.91 10.07
C ILE A 172 15.04 -14.63 10.73
N LYS A 173 14.82 -15.76 11.37
CA LYS A 173 15.86 -16.55 12.00
C LYS A 173 16.89 -17.08 10.99
N ASN A 174 16.41 -17.48 9.81
CA ASN A 174 17.23 -18.06 8.75
C ASN A 174 17.74 -17.01 7.74
N PHE A 175 17.43 -15.74 7.94
CA PHE A 175 17.83 -14.67 7.03
C PHE A 175 19.35 -14.48 7.00
N ILE A 176 19.93 -14.63 5.82
CA ILE A 176 21.36 -14.43 5.57
C ILE A 176 21.59 -12.98 5.16
N GLY A 177 21.79 -12.09 6.14
CA GLY A 177 21.96 -10.65 5.87
C GLY A 177 22.18 -9.86 7.16
N PRO A 178 21.97 -8.55 7.12
CA PRO A 178 22.09 -7.69 8.30
C PRO A 178 21.12 -8.09 9.40
N LYS A 179 21.45 -7.71 10.63
CA LYS A 179 20.54 -7.91 11.77
C LYS A 179 19.17 -7.31 11.48
N VAL A 180 18.12 -8.11 11.68
CA VAL A 180 16.73 -7.66 11.54
C VAL A 180 16.24 -7.03 12.84
N LYS A 181 15.79 -5.78 12.77
CA LYS A 181 15.02 -5.15 13.84
C LYS A 181 13.53 -5.25 13.55
N ILE A 182 12.79 -5.70 14.54
CA ILE A 182 11.36 -5.93 14.43
C ILE A 182 10.59 -4.73 14.99
N ALA A 183 9.76 -4.12 14.15
CA ALA A 183 8.87 -3.01 14.49
C ALA A 183 7.42 -3.50 14.53
N GLN A 184 7.08 -4.30 15.54
CA GLN A 184 5.72 -4.81 15.71
C GLN A 184 4.83 -3.75 16.37
N ARG A 185 3.62 -3.50 15.81
CA ARG A 185 2.66 -2.48 16.29
C ARG A 185 3.24 -1.07 16.38
N VAL A 186 4.21 -0.77 15.53
CA VAL A 186 4.80 0.58 15.41
C VAL A 186 4.33 1.19 14.09
N TYR A 187 3.79 2.41 14.13
CA TYR A 187 3.17 3.09 13.00
C TYR A 187 3.61 4.56 12.91
N GLY A 188 3.33 5.18 11.75
CA GLY A 188 3.47 6.61 11.53
C GLY A 188 4.89 7.14 11.76
N LYS A 189 5.03 8.30 12.40
CA LYS A 189 6.33 8.98 12.59
C LYS A 189 7.38 8.12 13.29
N LYS A 190 6.97 7.27 14.23
CA LYS A 190 7.91 6.38 14.96
C LYS A 190 8.47 5.32 14.01
N LEU A 191 7.63 4.67 13.20
CA LEU A 191 8.07 3.72 12.19
C LEU A 191 8.99 4.38 11.17
N ASN A 192 8.60 5.55 10.67
CA ASN A 192 9.39 6.30 9.70
C ASN A 192 10.81 6.62 10.23
N ARG A 193 10.95 7.04 11.50
CA ARG A 193 12.28 7.25 12.13
C ARG A 193 13.10 5.98 12.19
N MET A 194 12.48 4.82 12.50
CA MET A 194 13.17 3.54 12.52
C MET A 194 13.67 3.15 11.13
N ILE A 195 12.84 3.33 10.09
CA ILE A 195 13.22 3.07 8.70
C ILE A 195 14.34 4.03 8.27
N ASP A 196 14.26 5.32 8.60
CA ASP A 196 15.31 6.30 8.29
C ASP A 196 16.67 5.95 8.89
N GLN A 197 16.67 5.22 9.99
CA GLN A 197 17.89 4.77 10.68
C GLN A 197 18.38 3.39 10.25
N SER A 198 17.72 2.74 9.28
CA SER A 198 18.04 1.40 8.81
C SER A 198 18.74 1.40 7.46
N ALA A 199 19.35 0.29 7.09
CA ALA A 199 19.88 0.06 5.76
C ALA A 199 18.77 -0.21 4.72
N GLY A 200 17.65 -0.81 5.15
CA GLY A 200 16.55 -1.17 4.26
C GLY A 200 15.31 -1.64 5.00
N VAL A 201 14.29 -1.95 4.25
CA VAL A 201 13.03 -2.53 4.73
C VAL A 201 12.94 -3.97 4.27
N LEU A 202 12.71 -4.89 5.22
CA LEU A 202 12.47 -6.30 4.95
C LEU A 202 10.98 -6.54 4.77
N ASN A 203 10.62 -7.12 3.63
CA ASN A 203 9.27 -7.55 3.32
C ASN A 203 9.22 -9.07 3.28
N LEU A 204 8.52 -9.67 4.24
CA LEU A 204 8.24 -11.10 4.29
C LEU A 204 6.74 -11.30 4.22
N HIS A 205 6.31 -12.24 3.41
CA HIS A 205 4.91 -12.53 3.19
C HIS A 205 4.25 -13.15 4.43
N PHE A 206 2.97 -12.86 4.65
CA PHE A 206 2.23 -13.43 5.79
C PHE A 206 1.93 -14.92 5.57
N ALA A 207 1.58 -15.28 4.34
CA ALA A 207 1.35 -16.65 3.87
C ALA A 207 2.30 -16.98 2.73
N ASP A 208 2.33 -18.23 2.31
CA ASP A 208 3.03 -18.64 1.09
C ASP A 208 2.33 -18.06 -0.14
N GLY A 209 3.10 -17.84 -1.20
CA GLY A 209 2.61 -17.27 -2.46
C GLY A 209 3.44 -16.10 -2.96
N VAL A 210 3.20 -15.70 -4.21
CA VAL A 210 3.86 -14.56 -4.86
C VAL A 210 2.89 -13.39 -4.89
N TYR A 211 3.05 -12.46 -3.96
CA TYR A 211 2.19 -11.28 -3.85
C TYR A 211 2.95 -10.06 -3.32
N THR A 212 2.32 -8.89 -3.33
CA THR A 212 2.98 -7.64 -2.95
C THR A 212 2.28 -6.99 -1.78
N GLU A 213 2.95 -6.90 -0.63
CA GLU A 213 2.46 -6.12 0.51
C GLU A 213 2.85 -4.65 0.33
N LEU A 214 2.11 -3.98 -0.52
CA LEU A 214 2.40 -2.63 -1.02
C LEU A 214 2.70 -1.57 0.07
N PRO A 215 2.08 -1.57 1.26
CA PRO A 215 2.43 -0.60 2.30
C PRO A 215 3.91 -0.63 2.70
N ARG A 216 4.55 -1.81 2.74
CA ARG A 216 5.99 -1.90 3.05
C ARG A 216 6.86 -1.45 1.88
N VAL A 217 6.46 -1.80 0.67
CA VAL A 217 7.12 -1.35 -0.56
C VAL A 217 7.12 0.18 -0.63
N LEU A 218 5.95 0.79 -0.41
CA LEU A 218 5.79 2.25 -0.39
C LEU A 218 6.59 2.91 0.73
N SER A 219 6.61 2.31 1.92
CA SER A 219 7.40 2.83 3.04
C SER A 219 8.91 2.83 2.73
N ALA A 220 9.44 1.77 2.10
CA ALA A 220 10.82 1.72 1.65
C ALA A 220 11.13 2.83 0.64
N TYR A 221 10.28 2.98 -0.38
CA TYR A 221 10.41 4.01 -1.41
C TYR A 221 10.38 5.42 -0.81
N ASN A 222 9.35 5.77 -0.09
CA ASN A 222 9.17 7.11 0.50
C ASN A 222 10.31 7.48 1.46
N ARG A 223 10.94 6.51 2.09
CA ARG A 223 12.09 6.74 2.98
C ARG A 223 13.43 6.63 2.25
N ARG A 224 13.43 6.35 0.94
CA ARG A 224 14.63 6.19 0.10
C ARG A 224 15.56 5.11 0.64
N ARG A 225 14.97 3.94 0.95
CA ARG A 225 15.66 2.75 1.46
C ARG A 225 15.45 1.61 0.50
N VAL A 226 16.47 0.76 0.37
CA VAL A 226 16.33 -0.45 -0.42
C VAL A 226 15.27 -1.37 0.18
N LEU A 227 14.53 -2.01 -0.68
CA LEU A 227 13.60 -3.08 -0.32
C LEU A 227 14.33 -4.42 -0.40
N VAL A 228 14.25 -5.22 0.66
CA VAL A 228 14.69 -6.62 0.69
C VAL A 228 13.43 -7.46 0.84
N SER A 229 13.15 -8.37 -0.09
CA SER A 229 11.86 -9.05 -0.12
C SER A 229 11.96 -10.50 -0.57
N GLU A 230 11.02 -11.32 -0.12
CA GLU A 230 10.61 -12.52 -0.84
C GLU A 230 10.08 -12.11 -2.23
N MET A 231 9.79 -13.08 -3.09
CA MET A 231 9.35 -12.84 -4.46
C MET A 231 8.07 -12.01 -4.50
N LEU A 232 8.14 -10.82 -5.10
CA LEU A 232 7.00 -9.94 -5.30
C LEU A 232 6.26 -10.28 -6.60
N ALA A 233 4.96 -10.02 -6.61
CA ALA A 233 4.17 -10.08 -7.82
C ALA A 233 4.58 -8.98 -8.81
N SER A 234 4.31 -9.20 -10.11
CA SER A 234 4.46 -8.16 -11.14
C SER A 234 3.79 -6.85 -10.68
N PRO A 235 4.41 -5.70 -10.95
CA PRO A 235 5.49 -5.45 -11.92
C PRO A 235 6.92 -5.51 -11.35
N PHE A 236 7.11 -5.94 -10.12
CA PHE A 236 8.40 -5.91 -9.45
C PHE A 236 9.24 -7.14 -9.80
N ILE A 237 10.50 -6.92 -10.19
CA ILE A 237 11.43 -7.95 -10.62
C ILE A 237 12.58 -8.02 -9.62
N SER A 238 12.87 -9.23 -9.12
CA SER A 238 13.99 -9.50 -8.22
C SER A 238 15.33 -9.09 -8.85
N SER A 239 16.23 -8.58 -8.05
CA SER A 239 17.57 -8.08 -8.41
C SER A 239 17.57 -6.87 -9.35
N GLN A 240 16.40 -6.44 -9.86
CA GLN A 240 16.24 -5.20 -10.61
C GLN A 240 15.57 -4.11 -9.75
N HIS A 241 14.53 -4.44 -8.99
CA HIS A 241 13.72 -3.49 -8.25
C HIS A 241 13.78 -3.69 -6.73
N TYR A 242 14.26 -4.84 -6.27
CA TYR A 242 14.47 -5.16 -4.87
C TYR A 242 15.53 -6.24 -4.71
N ILE A 243 16.15 -6.32 -3.52
CA ILE A 243 17.07 -7.40 -3.16
C ILE A 243 16.26 -8.62 -2.75
N ASN A 244 16.59 -9.80 -3.29
CA ASN A 244 15.96 -11.05 -2.88
C ASN A 244 16.35 -11.39 -1.43
N ALA A 245 15.37 -11.67 -0.58
CA ALA A 245 15.61 -12.04 0.81
C ALA A 245 16.30 -13.40 0.97
N ASN A 246 16.16 -14.29 0.00
CA ASN A 246 16.81 -15.63 0.03
C ASN A 246 18.25 -15.61 -0.44
N SER A 247 18.67 -14.56 -1.18
CA SER A 247 20.03 -14.37 -1.67
C SER A 247 20.44 -12.89 -1.49
N TYR A 248 20.69 -12.49 -0.25
CA TYR A 248 20.97 -11.11 0.08
C TYR A 248 22.28 -10.60 -0.54
N GLU A 249 22.19 -9.74 -1.54
CA GLU A 249 23.33 -9.16 -2.27
C GLU A 249 23.23 -7.63 -2.29
N PRO A 250 23.78 -6.92 -1.29
CA PRO A 250 23.61 -5.48 -1.12
C PRO A 250 24.51 -4.60 -1.99
N GLN A 251 25.50 -5.17 -2.69
CA GLN A 251 26.49 -4.40 -3.49
C GLN A 251 25.84 -3.53 -4.56
N ASN A 252 24.70 -3.95 -5.11
CA ASN A 252 23.96 -3.23 -6.15
C ASN A 252 22.75 -2.43 -5.60
N ALA A 253 22.67 -2.22 -4.28
CA ALA A 253 21.48 -1.61 -3.64
C ALA A 253 21.10 -0.24 -4.21
N LYS A 254 22.10 0.60 -4.59
CA LYS A 254 21.86 1.93 -5.19
C LYS A 254 21.24 1.81 -6.59
N GLU A 255 21.77 0.93 -7.41
CA GLU A 255 21.28 0.66 -8.76
C GLU A 255 19.87 0.07 -8.72
N ILE A 256 19.64 -0.93 -7.86
CA ILE A 256 18.34 -1.53 -7.63
C ILE A 256 17.31 -0.47 -7.21
N PHE A 257 17.67 0.42 -6.29
CA PHE A 257 16.77 1.51 -5.89
C PHE A 257 16.51 2.50 -7.03
N ALA A 258 17.51 2.82 -7.85
CA ALA A 258 17.35 3.70 -9.01
C ALA A 258 16.40 3.07 -10.06
N ASN A 259 16.59 1.80 -10.39
CA ASN A 259 15.73 1.06 -11.31
C ASN A 259 14.29 0.97 -10.78
N PHE A 260 14.13 0.69 -9.48
CA PHE A 260 12.82 0.72 -8.83
C PHE A 260 12.17 2.11 -8.93
N SER A 261 12.91 3.17 -8.63
CA SER A 261 12.42 4.54 -8.69
C SER A 261 11.98 4.93 -10.10
N THR A 262 12.73 4.53 -11.12
CA THR A 262 12.39 4.76 -12.53
C THR A 262 11.09 4.03 -12.89
N LEU A 263 10.98 2.73 -12.58
CA LEU A 263 9.77 1.95 -12.83
C LEU A 263 8.53 2.62 -12.26
N VAL A 264 8.58 3.00 -10.97
CA VAL A 264 7.39 3.51 -10.27
C VAL A 264 7.06 4.96 -10.64
N SER A 265 8.07 5.80 -10.95
CA SER A 265 7.85 7.16 -11.45
C SER A 265 7.18 7.15 -12.81
N ASP A 266 7.63 6.29 -13.70
CA ASP A 266 7.21 6.33 -15.10
C ASP A 266 5.89 5.61 -15.34
N LYS A 267 5.59 4.58 -14.54
CA LYS A 267 4.43 3.72 -14.79
C LYS A 267 3.40 3.70 -13.66
N TYR A 268 3.79 4.00 -12.42
CA TYR A 268 2.95 3.80 -11.24
C TYR A 268 2.92 5.02 -10.31
N SER A 269 3.25 6.20 -10.84
CA SER A 269 3.11 7.42 -10.05
C SER A 269 1.64 7.78 -9.86
N PHE A 270 1.36 8.39 -8.72
CA PHE A 270 0.02 8.85 -8.40
C PHE A 270 -0.52 9.89 -9.39
N GLU A 271 0.37 10.67 -10.03
CA GLU A 271 0.01 11.61 -11.10
C GLU A 271 -0.61 10.91 -12.31
N ILE A 272 -0.15 9.69 -12.65
CA ILE A 272 -0.71 8.89 -13.74
C ILE A 272 -2.14 8.49 -13.41
N LEU A 273 -2.36 7.99 -12.19
CA LEU A 273 -3.71 7.66 -11.72
C LEU A 273 -4.66 8.84 -11.82
N LEU A 274 -4.22 10.03 -11.38
CA LEU A 274 -5.08 11.22 -11.41
C LEU A 274 -5.47 11.67 -12.81
N LYS A 275 -4.58 11.51 -13.79
CA LYS A 275 -4.92 11.77 -15.20
C LYS A 275 -6.01 10.81 -15.66
N GLU A 276 -5.91 9.55 -15.29
CA GLU A 276 -6.88 8.50 -15.65
C GLU A 276 -8.26 8.72 -14.99
N ILE A 277 -8.28 9.18 -13.73
CA ILE A 277 -9.54 9.54 -13.03
C ILE A 277 -10.18 10.81 -13.61
N SER A 278 -9.38 11.73 -14.15
CA SER A 278 -9.84 13.04 -14.61
C SER A 278 -10.27 13.06 -16.08
N SER A 279 -9.90 12.01 -16.85
CA SER A 279 -10.33 11.80 -18.23
C SER A 279 -11.76 11.23 -18.27
#